data_bb21da054ab79957f10c322b831ee7e6
#
_entry.id   bb21da054ab79957f10c322b831ee7e6
#
_cell.length_a   1.000
_cell.length_b   1.000
_cell.length_c   1.000
_cell.angle_alpha   90.00
_cell.angle_beta   90.00
_cell.angle_gamma   90.00
#
_symmetry.space_group_name_H-M   'P 1'
#
loop_
_entity.id
_entity.type
_entity.pdbx_description
1 polymer ?
#
loop_
_entity_poly.entity_id
_entity_poly.type
_entity_poly.pdbx_seq_one_letter_code
_entity_poly.pdbx_strand_id
1 'polypeptide(L)'
;YRRGLLENGVKLYEFKPYIEREKYTWYEVATGHVIPAKGRSSSRLHAKFFDIDGKVFVGSFNFDPRSAHLNTEVGLVVESDQLQNAISHKLDEFLPHIAYELKLNSQGDIIWLEHQKDGTVIEHQKEPETTKFQRFMMKAVSYLPIEWMM
;
A
#
# COMPACT_ATOMS: atom_id res chain seq x y z
N TYR A 1 8.66 12.14 -2.89
CA TYR A 1 9.16 10.79 -3.23
C TYR A 1 8.32 10.10 -4.32
N ARG A 2 6.96 10.08 -4.24
CA ARG A 2 6.06 9.38 -5.18
C ARG A 2 6.37 9.68 -6.65
N ARG A 3 6.46 10.98 -7.02
CA ARG A 3 6.74 11.40 -8.40
C ARG A 3 8.07 10.85 -8.90
N GLY A 4 9.15 11.03 -8.14
CA GLY A 4 10.47 10.54 -8.55
C GLY A 4 10.53 9.02 -8.75
N LEU A 5 9.81 8.25 -7.93
CA LEU A 5 9.69 6.80 -8.10
C LEU A 5 8.96 6.46 -9.40
N LEU A 6 7.83 7.11 -9.68
CA LEU A 6 7.06 6.90 -10.92
C LEU A 6 7.84 7.30 -12.18
N GLU A 7 8.58 8.42 -12.14
CA GLU A 7 9.44 8.87 -13.23
C GLU A 7 10.57 7.88 -13.54
N ASN A 8 11.03 7.15 -12.52
CA ASN A 8 12.02 6.07 -12.66
C ASN A 8 11.41 4.69 -12.95
N GLY A 9 10.14 4.63 -13.30
CA GLY A 9 9.47 3.41 -13.73
C GLY A 9 9.05 2.45 -12.61
N VAL A 10 9.09 2.90 -11.36
CA VAL A 10 8.62 2.09 -10.21
C VAL A 10 7.09 2.05 -10.23
N LYS A 11 6.51 0.85 -10.15
CA LYS A 11 5.08 0.67 -9.94
C LYS A 11 4.74 0.95 -8.48
N LEU A 12 3.84 1.89 -8.25
CA LEU A 12 3.39 2.25 -6.91
C LEU A 12 1.94 1.88 -6.70
N TYR A 13 1.66 1.34 -5.54
CA TYR A 13 0.31 1.03 -5.07
C TYR A 13 0.09 1.61 -3.68
N GLU A 14 -1.04 2.26 -3.49
CA GLU A 14 -1.49 2.78 -2.18
C GLU A 14 -2.73 2.05 -1.73
N PHE A 15 -2.65 1.39 -0.57
CA PHE A 15 -3.78 0.65 -0.03
C PHE A 15 -4.96 1.57 0.24
N LYS A 16 -6.14 1.11 -0.14
CA LYS A 16 -7.39 1.78 0.21
C LYS A 16 -7.52 1.78 1.74
N PRO A 17 -7.86 2.91 2.38
CA PRO A 17 -8.02 2.98 3.82
C PRO A 17 -9.18 2.10 4.32
N TYR A 18 -10.09 1.78 3.42
CA TYR A 18 -11.22 0.89 3.69
C TYR A 18 -11.30 -0.17 2.59
N ILE A 19 -11.12 -1.41 2.99
CA ILE A 19 -11.35 -2.57 2.13
C ILE A 19 -12.75 -3.07 2.44
N GLU A 20 -13.62 -3.17 1.43
CA GLU A 20 -14.91 -3.86 1.59
C GLU A 20 -14.63 -5.33 1.89
N ARG A 21 -14.96 -5.76 3.09
CA ARG A 21 -14.89 -7.17 3.46
C ARG A 21 -15.82 -7.97 2.57
N GLU A 22 -15.29 -8.94 1.87
CA GLU A 22 -16.09 -10.06 1.42
C GLU A 22 -16.70 -10.75 2.65
N LYS A 23 -17.95 -11.03 2.60
CA LYS A 23 -18.94 -11.14 3.68
C LYS A 23 -18.66 -12.08 4.84
N TYR A 24 -17.63 -12.92 4.83
CA TYR A 24 -17.46 -13.90 5.91
C TYR A 24 -15.97 -14.14 6.23
N THR A 25 -15.60 -14.03 7.51
CA THR A 25 -14.36 -14.60 8.01
C THR A 25 -14.51 -16.11 8.11
N TRP A 26 -13.40 -16.85 8.09
CA TRP A 26 -13.42 -18.30 8.30
C TRP A 26 -14.14 -18.69 9.61
N TYR A 27 -14.04 -17.84 10.65
CA TYR A 27 -14.73 -18.01 11.93
C TYR A 27 -16.24 -17.90 11.78
N GLU A 28 -16.74 -16.93 11.02
CA GLU A 28 -18.16 -16.75 10.72
C GLU A 28 -18.70 -17.93 9.89
N VAL A 29 -17.90 -18.44 8.95
CA VAL A 29 -18.24 -19.63 8.18
C VAL A 29 -18.24 -20.88 9.07
N ALA A 30 -17.28 -21.03 9.97
CA ALA A 30 -17.12 -22.21 10.83
C ALA A 30 -18.14 -22.24 11.97
N THR A 31 -18.52 -21.08 12.51
CA THR A 31 -19.43 -20.99 13.67
C THR A 31 -20.88 -20.65 13.32
N GLY A 32 -21.13 -20.25 12.07
CA GLY A 32 -22.44 -19.73 11.67
C GLY A 32 -22.83 -18.41 12.37
N HIS A 33 -21.91 -17.81 13.14
CA HIS A 33 -22.15 -16.58 13.87
C HIS A 33 -21.68 -15.40 13.01
N VAL A 34 -22.64 -14.78 12.33
CA VAL A 34 -22.39 -13.55 11.56
C VAL A 34 -22.30 -12.39 12.55
N ILE A 35 -21.10 -11.91 12.80
CA ILE A 35 -20.93 -10.63 13.52
C ILE A 35 -21.34 -9.54 12.54
N PRO A 36 -22.40 -8.75 12.81
CA PRO A 36 -22.77 -7.66 11.93
C PRO A 36 -21.57 -6.70 11.82
N ALA A 37 -20.93 -6.65 10.67
CA ALA A 37 -19.88 -5.67 10.39
C ALA A 37 -20.54 -4.28 10.28
N LYS A 38 -20.86 -3.68 11.41
CA LYS A 38 -21.20 -2.27 11.50
C LYS A 38 -19.89 -1.49 11.35
N GLY A 39 -19.56 -1.05 10.16
CA GLY A 39 -18.48 -0.14 9.91
C GLY A 39 -17.46 -0.64 8.88
N ARG A 40 -16.91 0.29 8.15
CA ARG A 40 -15.76 0.08 7.28
C ARG A 40 -14.57 -0.38 8.14
N SER A 41 -14.02 -1.53 7.85
CA SER A 41 -12.81 -2.01 8.55
C SER A 41 -11.62 -1.16 8.10
N SER A 42 -11.08 -0.34 8.99
CA SER A 42 -9.80 0.32 8.77
C SER A 42 -8.68 -0.69 9.03
N SER A 43 -8.12 -1.25 7.99
CA SER A 43 -6.95 -2.12 8.08
C SER A 43 -5.70 -1.29 7.87
N ARG A 44 -4.79 -1.29 8.86
CA ARG A 44 -3.45 -0.70 8.72
C ARG A 44 -2.47 -1.83 8.46
N LEU A 45 -1.98 -1.92 7.24
CA LEU A 45 -0.89 -2.83 6.93
C LEU A 45 0.41 -2.27 7.49
N HIS A 46 1.09 -3.06 8.31
CA HIS A 46 2.40 -2.73 8.88
C HIS A 46 3.47 -3.75 8.47
N ALA A 47 3.22 -4.49 7.42
CA ALA A 47 4.16 -5.45 6.86
C ALA A 47 5.31 -4.73 6.15
N LYS A 48 6.51 -5.18 6.43
CA LYS A 48 7.73 -4.74 5.77
C LYS A 48 8.41 -5.97 5.20
N PHE A 49 8.27 -6.14 3.92
CA PHE A 49 8.98 -7.18 3.19
C PHE A 49 9.38 -6.66 1.82
N PHE A 50 10.43 -7.21 1.28
CA PHE A 50 10.83 -6.99 -0.10
C PHE A 50 11.48 -8.25 -0.65
N ASP A 51 11.42 -8.39 -1.94
CA ASP A 51 12.00 -9.47 -2.70
C ASP A 51 13.04 -8.92 -3.65
N ILE A 52 14.23 -9.48 -3.63
CA ILE A 52 15.31 -9.14 -4.52
C ILE A 52 15.93 -10.46 -4.99
N ASP A 53 15.80 -10.74 -6.27
CA ASP A 53 16.46 -11.86 -6.94
C ASP A 53 16.25 -13.21 -6.23
N GLY A 54 15.00 -13.50 -5.88
CA GLY A 54 14.59 -14.75 -5.21
C GLY A 54 14.82 -14.80 -3.71
N LYS A 55 15.27 -13.70 -3.11
CA LYS A 55 15.48 -13.57 -1.67
C LYS A 55 14.43 -12.67 -1.06
N VAL A 56 13.54 -13.25 -0.26
CA VAL A 56 12.49 -12.53 0.44
C VAL A 56 12.99 -12.06 1.80
N PHE A 57 13.06 -10.75 1.99
CA PHE A 57 13.29 -10.15 3.30
C PHE A 57 11.96 -9.91 4.00
N VAL A 58 11.87 -10.25 5.27
CA VAL A 58 10.75 -9.90 6.17
C VAL A 58 11.31 -9.37 7.48
N GLY A 59 10.89 -8.18 7.88
CA GLY A 59 11.47 -7.59 9.08
C GLY A 59 10.81 -6.30 9.54
N SER A 60 11.56 -5.55 10.35
CA SER A 60 11.14 -4.25 10.86
C SER A 60 11.58 -3.06 9.98
N PHE A 61 12.49 -3.29 9.03
CA PHE A 61 13.08 -2.26 8.19
C PHE A 61 12.06 -1.57 7.28
N ASN A 62 11.93 -0.25 7.42
CA ASN A 62 11.20 0.60 6.47
C ASN A 62 12.18 1.18 5.43
N PHE A 63 11.70 1.45 4.21
CA PHE A 63 12.48 2.16 3.22
C PHE A 63 12.48 3.67 3.49
N ASP A 64 13.05 4.06 4.63
CA ASP A 64 13.22 5.46 5.02
C ASP A 64 14.61 5.70 5.62
N PRO A 65 15.09 6.96 5.63
CA PRO A 65 16.43 7.30 6.13
C PRO A 65 16.64 6.94 7.61
N ARG A 66 15.58 6.99 8.42
CA ARG A 66 15.66 6.68 9.84
C ARG A 66 15.92 5.20 10.08
N SER A 67 15.19 4.31 9.41
CA SER A 67 15.45 2.88 9.46
C SER A 67 16.83 2.53 8.92
N ALA A 68 17.28 3.25 7.88
CA ALA A 68 18.60 2.99 7.28
C ALA A 68 19.79 3.44 8.13
N HIS A 69 19.63 4.48 8.97
CA HIS A 69 20.78 5.12 9.62
C HIS A 69 20.68 5.26 11.14
N LEU A 70 19.50 5.22 11.71
CA LEU A 70 19.27 5.56 13.12
C LEU A 70 18.65 4.43 13.96
N ASN A 71 17.79 3.63 13.37
CA ASN A 71 17.08 2.57 14.10
C ASN A 71 17.91 1.27 14.15
N THR A 72 17.69 0.50 15.19
CA THR A 72 18.07 -0.91 15.21
C THR A 72 16.98 -1.71 14.53
N GLU A 73 17.30 -2.37 13.43
CA GLU A 73 16.35 -3.15 12.64
C GLU A 73 16.67 -4.64 12.71
N VAL A 74 15.64 -5.45 12.68
CA VAL A 74 15.75 -6.91 12.67
C VAL A 74 14.95 -7.45 11.49
N GLY A 75 15.52 -8.44 10.80
CA GLY A 75 14.85 -9.10 9.70
C GLY A 75 15.42 -10.46 9.40
N LEU A 76 14.67 -11.22 8.64
CA LEU A 76 15.04 -12.52 8.11
C LEU A 76 15.12 -12.43 6.60
N VAL A 77 16.14 -13.05 6.04
CA VAL A 77 16.25 -13.29 4.60
C VAL A 77 15.94 -14.77 4.36
N VAL A 78 14.93 -15.03 3.54
CA VAL A 78 14.52 -16.38 3.16
C VAL A 78 14.79 -16.58 1.69
N GLU A 79 15.64 -17.55 1.35
CA GLU A 79 15.88 -17.97 -0.02
C GLU A 79 14.92 -19.11 -0.36
N SER A 80 13.84 -18.80 -1.09
CA SER A 80 12.83 -19.79 -1.46
C SER A 80 12.01 -19.30 -2.65
N ASP A 81 12.21 -19.91 -3.80
CA ASP A 81 11.44 -19.64 -5.00
C ASP A 81 9.94 -19.89 -4.79
N GLN A 82 9.60 -20.91 -3.98
CA GLN A 82 8.20 -21.22 -3.66
C GLN A 82 7.55 -20.09 -2.88
N LEU A 83 8.24 -19.53 -1.87
CA LEU A 83 7.72 -18.42 -1.08
C LEU A 83 7.61 -17.16 -1.93
N GLN A 84 8.63 -16.85 -2.73
CA GLN A 84 8.64 -15.72 -3.64
C GLN A 84 7.45 -15.79 -4.60
N ASN A 85 7.30 -16.90 -5.32
CA ASN A 85 6.22 -17.08 -6.29
C ASN A 85 4.84 -16.99 -5.62
N ALA A 86 4.69 -17.54 -4.41
CA ALA A 86 3.44 -17.45 -3.68
C ALA A 86 3.10 -15.99 -3.29
N ILE A 87 4.08 -15.20 -2.84
CA ILE A 87 3.89 -13.78 -2.49
C ILE A 87 3.57 -12.97 -3.75
N SER A 88 4.38 -13.10 -4.81
CA SER A 88 4.21 -12.34 -6.05
C SER A 88 2.85 -12.61 -6.69
N HIS A 89 2.47 -13.89 -6.79
CA HIS A 89 1.16 -14.25 -7.34
C HIS A 89 0.00 -13.68 -6.53
N LYS A 90 0.10 -13.74 -5.20
CA LYS A 90 -0.92 -13.14 -4.32
C LYS A 90 -0.99 -11.64 -4.44
N LEU A 91 0.14 -10.96 -4.52
CA LEU A 91 0.17 -9.51 -4.72
C LEU A 91 -0.44 -9.12 -6.07
N ASP A 92 -0.06 -9.78 -7.15
CA ASP A 92 -0.60 -9.51 -8.49
C ASP A 92 -2.11 -9.74 -8.56
N GLU A 93 -2.62 -10.76 -7.86
CA GLU A 93 -4.04 -11.07 -7.78
C GLU A 93 -4.83 -10.03 -6.95
N PHE A 94 -4.31 -9.63 -5.79
CA PHE A 94 -5.09 -8.84 -4.82
C PHE A 94 -4.85 -7.33 -4.89
N LEU A 95 -3.63 -6.87 -5.24
CA LEU A 95 -3.30 -5.44 -5.25
C LEU A 95 -4.29 -4.59 -6.06
N PRO A 96 -4.70 -4.99 -7.29
CA PRO A 96 -5.64 -4.19 -8.06
C PRO A 96 -6.98 -3.94 -7.36
N HIS A 97 -7.39 -4.86 -6.47
CA HIS A 97 -8.70 -4.76 -5.80
C HIS A 97 -8.65 -3.99 -4.46
N ILE A 98 -7.50 -4.02 -3.79
CA ILE A 98 -7.35 -3.47 -2.43
C ILE A 98 -6.52 -2.19 -2.38
N ALA A 99 -5.96 -1.79 -3.51
CA ALA A 99 -5.10 -0.62 -3.61
C ALA A 99 -5.45 0.24 -4.83
N TYR A 100 -5.01 1.48 -4.81
CA TYR A 100 -4.97 2.36 -5.97
C TYR A 100 -3.63 2.20 -6.66
N GLU A 101 -3.61 2.01 -7.98
CA GLU A 101 -2.40 2.08 -8.77
C GLU A 101 -2.09 3.55 -9.07
N LEU A 102 -0.86 4.00 -8.79
CA LEU A 102 -0.45 5.37 -9.09
C LEU A 102 0.23 5.43 -10.45
N LYS A 103 -0.12 6.45 -11.23
CA LYS A 103 0.53 6.76 -12.51
C LYS A 103 0.73 8.25 -12.68
N LEU A 104 1.57 8.62 -13.64
CA LEU A 104 1.67 9.99 -14.12
C LEU A 104 0.77 10.14 -15.34
N ASN A 105 -0.05 11.20 -15.38
CA ASN A 105 -0.80 11.58 -16.55
C ASN A 105 0.12 12.27 -17.59
N SER A 106 -0.44 12.66 -18.74
CA SER A 106 0.30 13.36 -19.79
C SER A 106 0.88 14.72 -19.39
N GLN A 107 0.40 15.29 -18.30
CA GLN A 107 0.87 16.57 -17.73
C GLN A 107 1.92 16.36 -16.63
N GLY A 108 2.24 15.10 -16.27
CA GLY A 108 3.15 14.75 -15.20
C GLY A 108 2.53 14.82 -13.80
N ASP A 109 1.20 14.93 -13.71
CA ASP A 109 0.52 14.88 -12.41
C ASP A 109 0.22 13.44 -12.01
N ILE A 110 0.28 13.19 -10.71
CA ILE A 110 -0.05 11.88 -10.15
C ILE A 110 -1.56 11.68 -10.20
N ILE A 111 -1.97 10.55 -10.77
CA ILE A 111 -3.34 10.06 -10.78
C ILE A 111 -3.41 8.73 -10.05
N TRP A 112 -4.57 8.44 -9.46
CA TRP A 112 -4.87 7.18 -8.78
C TRP A 112 -5.88 6.40 -9.61
N LEU A 113 -5.51 5.19 -10.01
CA LEU A 113 -6.38 4.30 -10.76
C LEU A 113 -6.99 3.28 -9.80
N GLU A 114 -8.30 3.22 -9.79
CA GLU A 114 -9.06 2.26 -9.01
C GLU A 114 -9.64 1.19 -9.94
N HIS A 115 -9.14 -0.04 -9.79
CA HIS A 115 -9.64 -1.17 -10.54
C HIS A 115 -10.87 -1.76 -9.85
N GLN A 116 -11.99 -1.79 -10.57
CA GLN A 116 -13.25 -2.34 -10.09
C GLN A 116 -13.35 -3.84 -10.42
N LYS A 117 -14.20 -4.56 -9.68
CA LYS A 117 -14.42 -6.00 -9.87
C LYS A 117 -15.02 -6.34 -11.25
N ASP A 118 -15.73 -5.42 -11.86
CA ASP A 118 -16.33 -5.55 -13.20
C ASP A 118 -15.35 -5.26 -14.35
N GLY A 119 -14.09 -4.98 -14.03
CA GLY A 119 -13.03 -4.65 -14.99
C GLY A 119 -12.97 -3.17 -15.37
N THR A 120 -13.86 -2.33 -14.85
CA THR A 120 -13.77 -0.88 -15.09
C THR A 120 -12.64 -0.26 -14.26
N VAL A 121 -12.05 0.83 -14.78
CA VAL A 121 -11.00 1.58 -14.07
C VAL A 121 -11.49 3.00 -13.87
N ILE A 122 -11.54 3.42 -12.62
CA ILE A 122 -11.91 4.79 -12.24
C ILE A 122 -10.62 5.57 -12.01
N GLU A 123 -10.50 6.71 -12.69
CA GLU A 123 -9.38 7.62 -12.52
C GLU A 123 -9.73 8.74 -11.54
N HIS A 124 -8.90 8.88 -10.51
CA HIS A 124 -8.99 9.96 -9.53
C HIS A 124 -7.83 10.95 -9.76
N GLN A 125 -8.17 12.20 -10.06
CA GLN A 125 -7.20 13.31 -10.26
C GLN A 125 -6.62 13.84 -8.95
N LYS A 126 -7.09 13.37 -7.82
CA LYS A 126 -6.66 13.77 -6.48
C LYS A 126 -6.64 12.56 -5.58
N GLU A 127 -5.76 12.58 -4.60
CA GLU A 127 -5.65 11.50 -3.60
C GLU A 127 -7.04 11.16 -3.04
N PRO A 128 -7.52 9.93 -3.29
CA PRO A 128 -8.83 9.51 -2.84
C PRO A 128 -8.96 9.57 -1.32
N GLU A 129 -10.19 9.80 -0.84
CA GLU A 129 -10.54 9.79 0.59
C GLU A 129 -9.81 10.83 1.45
N THR A 130 -9.13 11.81 0.85
CA THR A 130 -8.55 12.94 1.57
C THR A 130 -9.43 14.18 1.47
N THR A 131 -9.58 14.88 2.59
CA THR A 131 -10.29 16.16 2.60
C THR A 131 -9.43 17.29 2.03
N LYS A 132 -10.07 18.38 1.56
CA LYS A 132 -9.34 19.57 1.10
C LYS A 132 -8.41 20.12 2.19
N PHE A 133 -8.84 20.07 3.45
CA PHE A 133 -8.06 20.52 4.59
C PHE A 133 -6.83 19.64 4.84
N GLN A 134 -6.98 18.31 4.81
CA GLN A 134 -5.85 17.39 4.95
C GLN A 134 -4.81 17.59 3.85
N ARG A 135 -5.24 17.75 2.59
CA ARG A 135 -4.31 18.03 1.47
C ARG A 135 -3.59 19.36 1.65
N PHE A 136 -4.29 20.39 2.11
CA PHE A 136 -3.67 21.68 2.41
C PHE A 136 -2.63 21.57 3.53
N MET A 137 -2.96 20.89 4.62
CA MET A 137 -2.04 20.66 5.74
C MET A 137 -0.81 19.85 5.31
N MET A 138 -0.99 18.76 4.55
CA MET A 138 0.14 17.97 4.03
C MET A 138 1.05 18.82 3.14
N LYS A 139 0.47 19.68 2.28
CA LYS A 139 1.24 20.59 1.45
C LYS A 139 1.96 21.64 2.29
N ALA A 140 1.34 22.19 3.32
CA ALA A 140 2.00 23.15 4.22
C ALA A 140 3.17 22.50 4.97
N VAL A 141 3.00 21.29 5.48
CA VAL A 141 4.04 20.51 6.17
C VAL A 141 5.19 20.15 5.23
N SER A 142 4.93 19.86 3.95
CA SER A 142 5.99 19.52 2.99
C SER A 142 6.97 20.68 2.67
N TYR A 143 6.63 21.91 3.02
CA TYR A 143 7.54 23.06 2.93
C TYR A 143 8.41 23.25 4.19
N LEU A 144 8.14 22.51 5.26
CA LEU A 144 8.97 22.57 6.46
C LEU A 144 10.17 21.62 6.31
N PRO A 145 11.38 22.03 6.70
CA PRO A 145 12.57 21.17 6.67
C PRO A 145 12.53 20.18 7.84
N ILE A 146 11.57 19.26 7.83
CA ILE A 146 11.35 18.28 8.90
C ILE A 146 12.00 16.91 8.61
N GLU A 147 12.80 16.82 7.55
CA GLU A 147 13.48 15.55 7.17
C GLU A 147 14.35 14.99 8.29
N TRP A 148 14.86 15.83 9.18
CA TRP A 148 15.63 15.41 10.34
C TRP A 148 14.79 14.84 11.49
N MET A 149 13.46 14.98 11.43
CA MET A 149 12.52 14.44 12.45
C MET A 149 11.93 13.08 12.07
N MET A 150 12.14 12.64 10.81
CA MET A 150 11.64 11.35 10.32
C MET A 150 12.66 10.24 10.40
#